data_cf7e072565df6b920a4281d796c13744
#
_entry.id   cf7e072565df6b920a4281d796c13744
#
_cell.length_a   1.000
_cell.length_b   1.000
_cell.length_c   1.000
_cell.angle_alpha   90.00
_cell.angle_beta   90.00
_cell.angle_gamma   90.00
#
_symmetry.space_group_name_H-M   'P 1'
#
loop_
_entity.id
_entity.type
_entity.pdbx_description
1 polymer ?
#
loop_
_entity_poly.entity_id
_entity_poly.type
_entity_poly.pdbx_seq_one_letter_code
_entity_poly.pdbx_strand_id
1 'polypeptide(L)'
;MVITHGKLSSEHFLYDDKGYGYFINFENARYGSPIHDLLPYLSRTFQTQPTRNDEAIDWVYHYFKYFPFKTDEKLLFFSYLSYPIPIIQVVERYYKKEQPKNELKFVRMLQRKYWHLKNSEYVVMRMTEIDEQARQAKEGAQQQ
;
A
#
# COMPACT_ATOMS: atom_id res chain seq x y z
N MET A 1 9.30 -9.37 -13.71
CA MET A 1 7.84 -9.39 -13.98
C MET A 1 7.28 -10.69 -13.45
N VAL A 2 6.12 -10.65 -12.82
CA VAL A 2 5.39 -11.80 -12.25
C VAL A 2 3.95 -11.79 -12.74
N ILE A 3 3.20 -12.87 -12.50
CA ILE A 3 1.75 -12.83 -12.69
C ILE A 3 1.15 -12.07 -11.51
N THR A 4 0.47 -10.98 -11.77
CA THR A 4 -0.28 -10.20 -10.80
C THR A 4 -1.75 -10.58 -10.85
N HIS A 5 -2.43 -10.52 -9.72
CA HIS A 5 -3.88 -10.77 -9.63
C HIS A 5 -4.69 -9.65 -10.30
N GLY A 6 -4.17 -8.43 -10.27
CA GLY A 6 -4.76 -7.25 -10.89
C GLY A 6 -5.92 -6.61 -10.12
N LYS A 7 -6.44 -7.29 -9.08
CA LYS A 7 -7.52 -6.79 -8.22
C LYS A 7 -7.45 -7.40 -6.81
N LEU A 8 -6.23 -7.49 -6.26
CA LEU A 8 -6.00 -8.13 -4.97
C LEU A 8 -6.82 -7.45 -3.85
N SER A 9 -7.62 -8.24 -3.13
CA SER A 9 -8.36 -7.82 -1.93
C SER A 9 -8.66 -9.02 -1.04
N SER A 10 -8.96 -8.77 0.22
CA SER A 10 -9.37 -9.81 1.17
C SER A 10 -10.65 -10.56 0.74
N GLU A 11 -11.52 -9.92 -0.03
CA GLU A 11 -12.75 -10.51 -0.58
C GLU A 11 -12.48 -11.58 -1.65
N HIS A 12 -11.26 -11.61 -2.21
CA HIS A 12 -10.83 -12.57 -3.22
C HIS A 12 -9.95 -13.68 -2.62
N PHE A 13 -9.96 -13.81 -1.30
CA PHE A 13 -9.21 -14.83 -0.60
C PHE A 13 -10.16 -15.70 0.22
N LEU A 14 -10.17 -17.00 -0.06
CA LEU A 14 -11.04 -17.97 0.60
C LEU A 14 -10.18 -18.99 1.35
N TYR A 15 -10.70 -19.51 2.44
CA TYR A 15 -10.15 -20.63 3.16
C TYR A 15 -11.09 -21.82 3.05
N ASP A 16 -10.53 -23.01 2.89
CA ASP A 16 -11.29 -24.26 3.03
C ASP A 16 -11.34 -24.75 4.49
N ASP A 17 -12.11 -25.79 4.74
CA ASP A 17 -12.26 -26.38 6.07
C ASP A 17 -10.95 -26.99 6.64
N LYS A 18 -9.93 -27.19 5.79
CA LYS A 18 -8.59 -27.65 6.15
C LYS A 18 -7.60 -26.53 6.39
N GLY A 19 -8.02 -25.26 6.22
CA GLY A 19 -7.20 -24.09 6.40
C GLY A 19 -6.32 -23.72 5.19
N TYR A 20 -6.53 -24.31 4.02
CA TYR A 20 -5.85 -23.90 2.79
C TYR A 20 -6.48 -22.64 2.25
N GLY A 21 -5.64 -21.69 1.84
CA GLY A 21 -6.05 -20.42 1.27
C GLY A 21 -6.04 -20.44 -0.27
N TYR A 22 -7.08 -19.89 -0.87
CA TYR A 22 -7.25 -19.83 -2.33
C TYR A 22 -7.56 -18.40 -2.76
N PHE A 23 -6.86 -17.93 -3.79
CA PHE A 23 -7.26 -16.71 -4.49
C PHE A 23 -8.27 -17.05 -5.58
N ILE A 24 -9.29 -16.19 -5.73
CA ILE A 24 -10.33 -16.28 -6.74
C ILE A 24 -10.42 -14.98 -7.55
N ASN A 25 -11.18 -15.00 -8.66
CA ASN A 25 -11.44 -13.82 -9.51
C ASN A 25 -10.18 -13.30 -10.22
N PHE A 26 -9.51 -14.18 -10.97
CA PHE A 26 -8.31 -13.87 -11.75
C PHE A 26 -8.59 -13.22 -13.12
N GLU A 27 -9.80 -12.72 -13.38
CA GLU A 27 -10.18 -12.11 -14.65
C GLU A 27 -9.33 -10.88 -15.04
N ASN A 28 -8.66 -10.26 -14.07
CA ASN A 28 -7.74 -9.13 -14.29
C ASN A 28 -6.26 -9.54 -14.21
N ALA A 29 -5.98 -10.83 -14.12
CA ALA A 29 -4.61 -11.32 -14.00
C ALA A 29 -3.79 -10.98 -15.24
N ARG A 30 -2.58 -10.51 -15.04
CA ARG A 30 -1.67 -10.12 -16.11
C ARG A 30 -0.21 -10.20 -15.67
N TYR A 31 0.70 -10.25 -16.63
CA TYR A 31 2.12 -10.04 -16.33
C TYR A 31 2.37 -8.58 -15.97
N GLY A 32 3.04 -8.35 -14.86
CA GLY A 32 3.33 -7.01 -14.39
C GLY A 32 4.29 -6.96 -13.21
N SER A 33 4.49 -5.76 -12.67
CA SER A 33 5.20 -5.59 -11.41
C SER A 33 4.30 -5.97 -10.24
N PRO A 34 4.82 -6.63 -9.20
CA PRO A 34 4.10 -6.90 -7.95
C PRO A 34 3.51 -5.65 -7.28
N ILE A 35 4.06 -4.48 -7.56
CA ILE A 35 3.55 -3.18 -7.10
C ILE A 35 2.06 -3.00 -7.46
N HIS A 36 1.62 -3.54 -8.60
CA HIS A 36 0.22 -3.42 -9.04
C HIS A 36 -0.78 -4.14 -8.13
N ASP A 37 -0.34 -5.12 -7.36
CA ASP A 37 -1.19 -5.79 -6.37
C ASP A 37 -1.00 -5.21 -4.97
N LEU A 38 0.23 -4.92 -4.58
CA LEU A 38 0.54 -4.39 -3.24
C LEU A 38 -0.06 -3.00 -3.00
N LEU A 39 0.09 -2.07 -3.94
CA LEU A 39 -0.40 -0.70 -3.75
C LEU A 39 -1.93 -0.62 -3.55
N PRO A 40 -2.78 -1.26 -4.37
CA PRO A 40 -4.21 -1.26 -4.15
C PRO A 40 -4.62 -1.95 -2.84
N TYR A 41 -3.92 -3.01 -2.44
CA TYR A 41 -4.17 -3.70 -1.19
C TYR A 41 -3.88 -2.81 0.02
N LEU A 42 -2.68 -2.22 0.09
CA LEU A 42 -2.28 -1.30 1.16
C LEU A 42 -3.15 -0.04 1.18
N SER A 43 -3.47 0.50 0.00
CA SER A 43 -4.35 1.67 -0.13
C SER A 43 -5.73 1.45 0.50
N ARG A 44 -6.29 0.25 0.44
CA ARG A 44 -7.55 -0.09 1.10
C ARG A 44 -7.39 -0.20 2.61
N THR A 45 -6.31 -0.83 3.06
CA THR A 45 -5.99 -1.00 4.48
C THR A 45 -5.80 0.35 5.18
N PHE A 46 -5.20 1.33 4.50
CA PHE A 46 -4.90 2.64 5.06
C PHE A 46 -6.08 3.64 5.12
N GLN A 47 -7.24 3.30 4.59
CA GLN A 47 -8.40 4.20 4.56
C GLN A 47 -9.15 4.30 5.89
N THR A 48 -8.90 3.40 6.80
CA THR A 48 -9.49 3.38 8.12
C THR A 48 -8.53 4.01 9.12
N GLN A 49 -8.96 4.50 10.20
CA GLN A 49 -8.35 5.14 11.36
C GLN A 49 -6.80 5.32 11.38
N PRO A 50 -6.28 6.32 12.11
CA PRO A 50 -4.83 6.49 12.32
C PRO A 50 -4.34 5.34 13.20
N THR A 51 -3.85 4.29 12.58
CA THR A 51 -3.20 3.19 13.27
C THR A 51 -1.71 3.24 12.95
N ARG A 52 -0.88 2.92 13.93
CA ARG A 52 0.49 2.49 13.64
C ARG A 52 0.36 1.21 12.81
N ASN A 53 0.62 1.32 11.52
CA ASN A 53 0.50 0.19 10.59
C ASN A 53 1.77 -0.67 10.61
N ASP A 54 2.30 -0.99 11.79
CA ASP A 54 3.47 -1.86 11.94
C ASP A 54 3.18 -3.24 11.33
N GLU A 55 1.98 -3.75 11.52
CA GLU A 55 1.52 -5.00 10.90
C GLU A 55 1.55 -4.94 9.36
N ALA A 56 1.17 -3.83 8.77
CA ALA A 56 1.25 -3.65 7.32
C ALA A 56 2.71 -3.61 6.83
N ILE A 57 3.62 -3.06 7.63
CA ILE A 57 5.06 -3.07 7.36
C ILE A 57 5.59 -4.51 7.38
N ASP A 58 5.23 -5.29 8.38
CA ASP A 58 5.61 -6.69 8.50
C ASP A 58 5.12 -7.51 7.30
N TRP A 59 3.89 -7.28 6.84
CA TRP A 59 3.36 -7.93 5.63
C TRP A 59 4.15 -7.55 4.37
N VAL A 60 4.54 -6.30 4.22
CA VAL A 60 5.35 -5.86 3.06
C VAL A 60 6.74 -6.50 3.10
N TYR A 61 7.40 -6.54 4.27
CA TYR A 61 8.68 -7.22 4.40
C TYR A 61 8.56 -8.73 4.21
N HIS A 62 7.49 -9.34 4.71
CA HIS A 62 7.22 -10.75 4.45
C HIS A 62 7.06 -11.02 2.95
N TYR A 63 6.36 -10.15 2.23
CA TYR A 63 6.25 -10.24 0.79
C TYR A 63 7.62 -10.09 0.10
N PHE A 64 8.45 -9.14 0.51
CA PHE A 64 9.79 -8.94 -0.06
C PHE A 64 10.73 -10.12 0.16
N LYS A 65 10.47 -10.96 1.15
CA LYS A 65 11.22 -12.20 1.38
C LYS A 65 11.07 -13.18 0.21
N TYR A 66 9.91 -13.21 -0.41
CA TYR A 66 9.63 -14.10 -1.56
C TYR A 66 9.83 -13.41 -2.91
N PHE A 67 9.58 -12.11 -2.96
CA PHE A 67 9.67 -11.28 -4.15
C PHE A 67 10.44 -9.99 -3.83
N PRO A 68 11.78 -10.09 -3.72
CA PRO A 68 12.59 -8.93 -3.37
C PRO A 68 12.53 -7.89 -4.48
N PHE A 69 12.23 -6.66 -4.11
CA PHE A 69 12.31 -5.53 -5.01
C PHE A 69 13.75 -5.10 -5.22
N LYS A 70 14.09 -4.75 -6.45
CA LYS A 70 15.31 -4.01 -6.76
C LYS A 70 15.20 -2.60 -6.15
N THR A 71 16.34 -1.93 -5.99
CA THR A 71 16.40 -0.57 -5.43
C THR A 71 15.44 0.39 -6.13
N ASP A 72 15.43 0.39 -7.47
CA ASP A 72 14.58 1.25 -8.26
C ASP A 72 13.08 0.90 -8.11
N GLU A 73 12.75 -0.39 -8.00
CA GLU A 73 11.38 -0.85 -7.78
C GLU A 73 10.88 -0.45 -6.38
N LYS A 74 11.76 -0.49 -5.38
CA LYS A 74 11.44 -0.07 -4.01
C LYS A 74 11.22 1.44 -3.94
N LEU A 75 12.08 2.23 -4.58
CA LEU A 75 11.92 3.67 -4.69
C LEU A 75 10.60 4.03 -5.38
N LEU A 76 10.29 3.35 -6.48
CA LEU A 76 9.03 3.53 -7.21
C LEU A 76 7.83 3.17 -6.34
N PHE A 77 7.90 2.07 -5.60
CA PHE A 77 6.86 1.65 -4.65
C PHE A 77 6.59 2.73 -3.59
N PHE A 78 7.64 3.26 -2.94
CA PHE A 78 7.51 4.33 -1.96
C PHE A 78 6.95 5.62 -2.56
N SER A 79 7.39 5.98 -3.77
CA SER A 79 6.89 7.15 -4.47
C SER A 79 5.40 7.06 -4.76
N TYR A 80 4.91 5.92 -5.24
CA TYR A 80 3.49 5.70 -5.49
C TYR A 80 2.69 5.65 -4.19
N LEU A 81 3.22 5.04 -3.14
CA LEU A 81 2.54 4.94 -1.85
C LEU A 81 2.36 6.32 -1.20
N SER A 82 3.36 7.19 -1.32
CA SER A 82 3.35 8.56 -0.78
C SER A 82 2.59 9.56 -1.64
N TYR A 83 2.21 9.20 -2.87
CA TYR A 83 1.66 10.17 -3.81
C TYR A 83 0.21 10.54 -3.44
N PRO A 84 -0.08 11.83 -3.21
CA PRO A 84 -1.33 12.28 -2.60
C PRO A 84 -2.52 12.38 -3.58
N ILE A 85 -2.52 11.67 -4.70
CA ILE A 85 -3.60 11.69 -5.70
C ILE A 85 -4.99 11.53 -5.09
N PRO A 86 -5.24 10.57 -4.17
CA PRO A 86 -6.60 10.37 -3.68
C PRO A 86 -7.20 11.59 -2.97
N ILE A 87 -6.38 12.37 -2.25
CA ILE A 87 -6.85 13.58 -1.59
C ILE A 87 -7.00 14.74 -2.58
N ILE A 88 -6.06 14.88 -3.51
CA ILE A 88 -6.11 15.90 -4.58
C ILE A 88 -7.39 15.75 -5.39
N GLN A 89 -7.72 14.54 -5.83
CA GLN A 89 -8.95 14.26 -6.59
C GLN A 89 -10.23 14.64 -5.86
N VAL A 90 -10.28 14.45 -4.53
CA VAL A 90 -11.43 14.85 -3.72
C VAL A 90 -11.55 16.37 -3.69
N VAL A 91 -10.44 17.09 -3.49
CA VAL A 91 -10.41 18.57 -3.47
C VAL A 91 -10.79 19.12 -4.84
N GLU A 92 -10.22 18.59 -5.92
CA GLU A 92 -10.54 19.03 -7.28
C GLU A 92 -12.03 18.89 -7.62
N ARG A 93 -12.65 17.76 -7.27
CA ARG A 93 -14.10 17.54 -7.47
C ARG A 93 -14.93 18.59 -6.75
N TYR A 94 -14.54 18.96 -5.54
CA TYR A 94 -15.21 19.99 -4.77
C TYR A 94 -15.20 21.33 -5.51
N TYR A 95 -14.02 21.76 -6.02
CA TYR A 95 -13.89 23.06 -6.71
C TYR A 95 -14.44 23.07 -8.13
N LYS A 96 -14.50 21.92 -8.81
CA LYS A 96 -15.08 21.83 -10.19
C LYS A 96 -16.61 21.87 -10.21
N LYS A 97 -17.28 22.29 -9.14
CA LYS A 97 -18.75 22.36 -9.00
C LYS A 97 -19.48 21.00 -9.09
N GLU A 98 -18.78 19.91 -9.09
CA GLU A 98 -19.33 18.59 -8.81
C GLU A 98 -19.62 18.44 -7.31
N GLN A 99 -20.08 19.55 -6.69
CA GLN A 99 -20.28 19.61 -5.25
C GLN A 99 -21.21 18.47 -4.80
N PRO A 100 -20.77 17.67 -3.84
CA PRO A 100 -21.65 16.66 -3.30
C PRO A 100 -22.88 17.36 -2.70
N LYS A 101 -24.06 16.90 -3.06
CA LYS A 101 -25.34 17.39 -2.47
C LYS A 101 -25.37 17.30 -0.93
N ASN A 102 -24.36 16.71 -0.33
CA ASN A 102 -24.22 16.48 1.09
C ASN A 102 -22.77 16.73 1.53
N GLU A 103 -22.54 17.87 2.17
CA GLU A 103 -21.23 18.29 2.68
C GLU A 103 -20.65 17.29 3.71
N LEU A 104 -21.49 16.69 4.54
CA LEU A 104 -21.05 15.68 5.50
C LEU A 104 -20.43 14.47 4.81
N LYS A 105 -21.00 14.04 3.68
CA LYS A 105 -20.42 12.95 2.88
C LYS A 105 -19.06 13.35 2.30
N PHE A 106 -18.92 14.60 1.84
CA PHE A 106 -17.66 15.13 1.37
C PHE A 106 -16.60 15.17 2.46
N VAL A 107 -16.92 15.71 3.64
CA VAL A 107 -16.00 15.78 4.78
C VAL A 107 -15.52 14.39 5.19
N ARG A 108 -16.44 13.41 5.28
CA ARG A 108 -16.07 12.01 5.58
C ARG A 108 -15.13 11.42 4.52
N MET A 109 -15.37 11.73 3.25
CA MET A 109 -14.49 11.27 2.16
C MET A 109 -13.12 11.93 2.26
N LEU A 110 -13.05 13.22 2.53
CA LEU A 110 -11.81 13.95 2.73
C LEU A 110 -11.01 13.40 3.92
N GLN A 111 -11.67 13.16 5.06
CA GLN A 111 -11.05 12.55 6.23
C GLN A 111 -10.44 11.18 5.92
N ARG A 112 -11.17 10.31 5.21
CA ARG A 112 -10.63 8.99 4.81
C ARG A 112 -9.37 9.13 3.94
N LYS A 113 -9.36 10.08 3.00
CA LYS A 113 -8.19 10.32 2.13
C LYS A 113 -7.02 10.95 2.87
N TYR A 114 -7.32 11.78 3.87
CA TYR A 114 -6.30 12.32 4.77
C TYR A 114 -5.65 11.21 5.62
N TRP A 115 -6.44 10.32 6.21
CA TRP A 115 -5.91 9.18 6.96
C TRP A 115 -5.11 8.22 6.08
N HIS A 116 -5.59 7.97 4.86
CA HIS A 116 -4.82 7.20 3.89
C HIS A 116 -3.44 7.81 3.65
N LEU A 117 -3.37 9.13 3.43
CA LEU A 117 -2.10 9.83 3.23
C LEU A 117 -1.19 9.72 4.45
N LYS A 118 -1.71 9.96 5.66
CA LYS A 118 -0.93 9.90 6.90
C LYS A 118 -0.43 8.49 7.22
N ASN A 119 -1.23 7.48 6.98
CA ASN A 119 -0.82 6.09 7.17
C ASN A 119 0.23 5.67 6.13
N SER A 120 0.10 6.10 4.88
CA SER A 120 1.11 5.87 3.85
C SER A 120 2.45 6.54 4.19
N GLU A 121 2.41 7.79 4.62
CA GLU A 121 3.58 8.56 5.05
C GLU A 121 4.31 7.85 6.21
N TYR A 122 3.57 7.40 7.23
CA TYR A 122 4.12 6.64 8.34
C TYR A 122 4.83 5.36 7.87
N VAL A 123 4.18 4.57 7.02
CA VAL A 123 4.75 3.31 6.52
C VAL A 123 6.03 3.56 5.73
N VAL A 124 6.04 4.53 4.83
CA VAL A 124 7.23 4.87 4.03
C VAL A 124 8.36 5.34 4.93
N MET A 125 8.10 6.24 5.86
CA MET A 125 9.09 6.74 6.80
C MET A 125 9.70 5.59 7.62
N ARG A 126 8.85 4.74 8.19
CA ARG A 126 9.29 3.64 9.03
C ARG A 126 10.08 2.57 8.27
N MET A 127 9.65 2.23 7.05
CA MET A 127 10.40 1.30 6.20
C MET A 127 11.75 1.88 5.78
N THR A 128 11.84 3.18 5.51
CA THR A 128 13.10 3.85 5.19
C THR A 128 14.07 3.79 6.37
N GLU A 129 13.60 4.05 7.59
CA GLU A 129 14.40 3.93 8.81
C GLU A 129 14.96 2.51 9.01
N ILE A 130 14.11 1.49 8.85
CA ILE A 130 14.52 0.09 8.97
C ILE A 130 15.60 -0.27 7.94
N ASP A 131 15.43 0.16 6.70
CA ASP A 131 16.40 -0.11 5.64
C ASP A 131 17.75 0.59 5.89
N GLU A 132 17.72 1.82 6.40
CA GLU A 132 18.94 2.55 6.75
C GLU A 132 19.68 1.88 7.91
N GLN A 133 18.97 1.46 8.95
CA GLN A 133 19.54 0.71 10.06
C GLN A 133 20.18 -0.61 9.61
N ALA A 134 19.49 -1.34 8.72
CA ALA A 134 20.01 -2.58 8.16
C ALA A 134 21.26 -2.36 7.28
N ARG A 135 21.34 -1.23 6.56
CA ARG A 135 22.53 -0.87 5.78
C ARG A 135 23.71 -0.54 6.68
N GLN A 136 23.51 0.30 7.70
CA GLN A 136 24.56 0.67 8.65
C GLN A 136 25.11 -0.54 9.40
N ALA A 137 24.25 -1.47 9.80
CA ALA A 137 24.68 -2.71 10.46
C ALA A 137 25.56 -3.59 9.57
N LYS A 138 25.27 -3.65 8.26
CA LYS A 138 26.09 -4.39 7.29
C LYS A 138 27.45 -3.73 7.04
N GLU A 139 27.47 -2.40 6.90
CA GLU A 139 28.70 -1.62 6.73
C GLU A 139 29.63 -1.75 7.94
N GLY A 140 29.08 -1.71 9.15
CA GLY A 140 29.84 -1.91 10.40
C GLY A 140 30.40 -3.33 10.56
N ALA A 141 29.68 -4.34 10.08
CA ALA A 141 30.16 -5.74 10.11
C ALA A 141 31.28 -6.05 9.09
N GLN A 142 31.42 -5.25 8.03
CA GLN A 142 32.47 -5.41 7.01
C GLN A 142 33.77 -4.70 7.38
N GLN A 143 33.76 -3.86 8.41
CA GLN A 143 34.94 -3.12 8.89
C GLN A 143 35.65 -3.82 10.07
N GLN A 144 35.15 -4.94 10.53
CA GLN A 144 35.77 -5.82 11.54
C GLN A 144 36.40 -7.05 10.88
#